data_6a9a40ea415232b0257823efd8789c59
#
_entry.id   6a9a40ea415232b0257823efd8789c59
#
_cell.length_a   1.000
_cell.length_b   1.000
_cell.length_c   1.000
_cell.angle_alpha   90.00
_cell.angle_beta   90.00
_cell.angle_gamma   90.00
#
_symmetry.space_group_name_H-M   'P 1'
#
loop_
_entity.id
_entity.type
_entity.pdbx_description
1 polymer ?
#
loop_
_entity_poly.entity_id
_entity_poly.type
_entity_poly.pdbx_seq_one_letter_code
_entity_poly.pdbx_strand_id
1 'polypeptide(L)'
;DKKKESDTDLRINQLLVYDAKFRYDVKNESHVTDRLDPNHISVNDFACNISLKNFNKESLNLYIRSISGMERSGLQLDKFKAHIIAKENGVKLTDLLIELPDSKISSQSIEFSNLNDSLQQIGIDGELNCRKISFDDLTPILPQLSSQLPELMFDIKGYMNNGIAQGDITVAASDNSFRLNGNTRVVSPYSDEREIEATIDT
;
A
#
# COMPACT_ATOMS: atom_id res chain seq x y z
N ASP A 1 -4.26 43.75 10.69
CA ASP A 1 -3.29 42.79 11.24
C ASP A 1 -3.33 41.46 10.45
N LYS A 2 -2.38 41.30 9.52
CA LYS A 2 -2.15 39.99 8.90
C LYS A 2 -1.50 39.11 9.97
N LYS A 3 -2.23 38.12 10.50
CA LYS A 3 -1.64 37.04 11.26
C LYS A 3 -0.51 36.44 10.41
N LYS A 4 0.73 36.56 10.83
CA LYS A 4 1.84 35.76 10.32
C LYS A 4 1.48 34.30 10.60
N GLU A 5 1.08 33.57 9.58
CA GLU A 5 1.00 32.13 9.67
C GLU A 5 2.42 31.62 9.98
N SER A 6 2.61 31.03 11.12
CA SER A 6 3.88 30.42 11.48
C SER A 6 4.04 29.17 10.63
N ASP A 7 4.99 29.19 9.73
CA ASP A 7 5.43 28.02 8.97
C ASP A 7 6.19 27.09 9.95
N THR A 8 5.49 26.10 10.48
CA THR A 8 6.07 25.17 11.45
C THR A 8 6.63 23.98 10.67
N ASP A 9 7.93 23.80 10.72
CA ASP A 9 8.62 22.63 10.15
C ASP A 9 8.92 21.63 11.28
N LEU A 10 8.22 20.50 11.28
CA LEU A 10 8.43 19.42 12.24
C LEU A 10 9.50 18.46 11.74
N ARG A 11 10.47 18.17 12.59
CA ARG A 11 11.54 17.19 12.34
C ARG A 11 11.67 16.23 13.49
N ILE A 12 11.77 14.95 13.19
CA ILE A 12 12.02 13.89 14.15
C ILE A 12 13.18 13.05 13.62
N ASN A 13 14.34 13.15 14.28
CA ASN A 13 15.52 12.40 13.83
C ASN A 13 15.27 10.89 13.87
N GLN A 14 14.66 10.42 14.96
CA GLN A 14 14.28 9.03 15.12
C GLN A 14 13.17 8.91 16.17
N LEU A 15 12.14 8.15 15.82
CA LEU A 15 11.13 7.63 16.72
C LEU A 15 11.29 6.12 16.76
N LEU A 16 11.59 5.60 17.95
CA LEU A 16 11.69 4.16 18.21
C LEU A 16 10.61 3.75 19.20
N VAL A 17 9.84 2.76 18.83
CA VAL A 17 8.86 2.11 19.72
C VAL A 17 9.12 0.61 19.67
N TYR A 18 9.09 -0.03 20.82
CA TYR A 18 9.28 -1.47 20.96
C TYR A 18 8.21 -2.04 21.88
N ASP A 19 7.70 -3.19 21.54
CA ASP A 19 6.79 -3.99 22.38
C ASP A 19 5.60 -3.18 22.93
N ALA A 20 5.02 -2.34 22.07
CA ALA A 20 3.87 -1.54 22.45
C ALA A 20 2.56 -2.26 22.14
N LYS A 21 1.51 -1.85 22.86
CA LYS A 21 0.13 -2.25 22.54
C LYS A 21 -0.65 -1.02 22.10
N PHE A 22 -1.37 -1.17 21.03
CA PHE A 22 -2.25 -0.14 20.49
C PHE A 22 -3.67 -0.65 20.45
N ARG A 23 -4.62 0.16 20.91
CA ARG A 23 -6.03 -0.14 20.82
C ARG A 23 -6.81 1.07 20.35
N TYR A 24 -7.71 0.82 19.42
CA TYR A 24 -8.66 1.79 18.91
C TYR A 24 -10.06 1.16 18.91
N ASP A 25 -11.02 1.82 19.54
CA ASP A 25 -12.40 1.36 19.63
C ASP A 25 -13.37 2.49 19.28
N VAL A 26 -14.25 2.24 18.33
CA VAL A 26 -15.39 3.11 18.04
C VAL A 26 -16.55 2.70 18.97
N LYS A 27 -16.94 3.61 19.85
CA LYS A 27 -18.09 3.39 20.73
C LYS A 27 -19.37 3.25 19.92
N ASN A 28 -20.24 2.38 20.35
CA ASN A 28 -21.56 2.09 19.73
C ASN A 28 -21.52 1.29 18.42
N GLU A 29 -20.36 0.80 17.99
CA GLU A 29 -20.26 -0.19 16.93
C GLU A 29 -20.15 -1.60 17.52
N SER A 30 -20.71 -2.59 16.82
CA SER A 30 -20.62 -4.00 17.23
C SER A 30 -19.28 -4.59 16.81
N HIS A 31 -18.66 -5.38 17.68
CA HIS A 31 -17.41 -6.08 17.36
C HIS A 31 -17.60 -7.17 16.30
N VAL A 32 -16.71 -7.20 15.34
CA VAL A 32 -16.50 -8.32 14.42
C VAL A 32 -15.30 -9.12 14.93
N THR A 33 -15.42 -10.44 15.01
CA THR A 33 -14.41 -11.30 15.66
C THR A 33 -13.70 -12.25 14.72
N ASP A 34 -14.22 -12.47 13.52
CA ASP A 34 -13.74 -13.44 12.53
C ASP A 34 -12.85 -12.82 11.43
N ARG A 35 -12.63 -11.52 11.51
CA ARG A 35 -11.82 -10.76 10.55
C ARG A 35 -11.33 -9.45 11.14
N LEU A 36 -10.49 -8.75 10.39
CA LEU A 36 -10.08 -7.39 10.72
C LEU A 36 -11.31 -6.49 10.88
N ASP A 37 -11.43 -5.88 12.05
CA ASP A 37 -12.51 -4.96 12.39
C ASP A 37 -11.95 -3.53 12.42
N PRO A 38 -12.22 -2.70 11.38
CA PRO A 38 -11.66 -1.35 11.31
C PRO A 38 -12.17 -0.42 12.41
N ASN A 39 -13.28 -0.77 13.05
CA ASN A 39 -13.84 -0.01 14.17
C ASN A 39 -13.25 -0.41 15.53
N HIS A 40 -12.58 -1.57 15.60
CA HIS A 40 -12.05 -2.12 16.85
C HIS A 40 -10.70 -2.78 16.62
N ILE A 41 -9.68 -1.96 16.39
CA ILE A 41 -8.30 -2.41 16.12
C ILE A 41 -7.57 -2.64 17.43
N SER A 42 -6.89 -3.77 17.56
CA SER A 42 -6.04 -4.10 18.70
C SER A 42 -4.74 -4.75 18.22
N VAL A 43 -3.66 -4.00 18.28
CA VAL A 43 -2.34 -4.45 17.84
C VAL A 43 -1.48 -4.73 19.06
N ASN A 44 -0.89 -5.92 19.11
CA ASN A 44 0.13 -6.32 20.07
C ASN A 44 1.51 -6.33 19.40
N ASP A 45 2.56 -6.34 20.23
CA ASP A 45 3.95 -6.43 19.80
C ASP A 45 4.30 -5.36 18.76
N PHE A 46 3.62 -4.20 18.87
CA PHE A 46 3.86 -3.09 17.95
C PHE A 46 5.25 -2.53 18.13
N ALA A 47 6.01 -2.49 17.05
CA ALA A 47 7.31 -1.85 16.99
C ALA A 47 7.41 -0.93 15.77
N CYS A 48 8.08 0.21 15.92
CA CYS A 48 8.39 1.05 14.78
C CYS A 48 9.74 1.76 14.91
N ASN A 49 10.35 2.03 13.75
CA ASN A 49 11.53 2.86 13.59
C ASN A 49 11.29 3.85 12.45
N ILE A 50 11.07 5.10 12.79
CA ILE A 50 10.63 6.14 11.85
C ILE A 50 11.54 7.36 12.00
N SER A 51 11.82 8.07 10.90
CA SER A 51 12.43 9.39 10.90
C SER A 51 11.63 10.33 10.02
N LEU A 52 11.37 11.51 10.50
CA LEU A 52 10.70 12.59 9.78
C LEU A 52 11.72 13.69 9.50
N LYS A 53 12.12 13.84 8.24
CA LYS A 53 13.12 14.84 7.83
C LYS A 53 12.54 16.24 7.80
N ASN A 54 11.32 16.34 7.30
CA ASN A 54 10.49 17.55 7.36
C ASN A 54 9.02 17.19 7.24
N PHE A 55 8.21 17.98 7.90
CA PHE A 55 6.76 18.01 7.74
C PHE A 55 6.29 19.45 7.94
N ASN A 56 5.77 20.02 6.88
CA ASN A 56 5.18 21.35 6.85
C ASN A 56 3.99 21.37 5.88
N LYS A 57 3.41 22.53 5.63
CA LYS A 57 2.24 22.68 4.73
C LYS A 57 2.51 22.25 3.28
N GLU A 58 3.76 22.34 2.82
CA GLU A 58 4.13 22.16 1.43
C GLU A 58 4.77 20.79 1.16
N SER A 59 5.28 20.14 2.20
CA SER A 59 6.05 18.91 2.00
C SER A 59 6.11 18.00 3.22
N LEU A 60 6.22 16.69 2.91
CA LEU A 60 6.53 15.63 3.86
C LEU A 60 7.71 14.83 3.34
N ASN A 61 8.66 14.52 4.21
CA ASN A 61 9.73 13.57 3.91
C ASN A 61 9.88 12.60 5.10
N LEU A 62 9.35 11.40 4.94
CA LEU A 62 9.17 10.40 5.98
C LEU A 62 9.89 9.10 5.61
N TYR A 63 10.81 8.67 6.46
CA TYR A 63 11.46 7.37 6.37
C TYR A 63 10.86 6.42 7.40
N ILE A 64 10.20 5.38 6.94
CA ILE A 64 9.76 4.25 7.74
C ILE A 64 10.79 3.13 7.52
N ARG A 65 11.67 2.92 8.49
CA ARG A 65 12.68 1.84 8.42
C ARG A 65 12.07 0.50 8.74
N SER A 66 11.13 0.49 9.68
CA SER A 66 10.33 -0.68 10.00
C SER A 66 9.08 -0.28 10.77
N ILE A 67 8.00 -0.96 10.49
CA ILE A 67 6.81 -1.09 11.35
C ILE A 67 6.47 -2.58 11.37
N SER A 68 6.15 -3.10 12.55
CA SER A 68 5.69 -4.48 12.72
C SER A 68 4.65 -4.56 13.84
N GLY A 69 3.88 -5.65 13.87
CA GLY A 69 2.88 -5.88 14.91
C GLY A 69 1.88 -6.96 14.51
N MET A 70 1.12 -7.43 15.48
CA MET A 70 0.09 -8.44 15.29
C MET A 70 -1.27 -7.88 15.71
N GLU A 71 -2.21 -7.85 14.78
CA GLU A 71 -3.58 -7.44 15.05
C GLU A 71 -4.38 -8.64 15.60
N ARG A 72 -5.35 -8.35 16.46
CA ARG A 72 -6.19 -9.36 17.16
C ARG A 72 -6.88 -10.36 16.21
N SER A 73 -7.22 -9.97 14.98
CA SER A 73 -7.79 -10.87 13.96
C SER A 73 -6.82 -11.94 13.44
N GLY A 74 -5.54 -11.86 13.83
CA GLY A 74 -4.47 -12.71 13.31
C GLY A 74 -3.68 -12.10 12.15
N LEU A 75 -4.02 -10.90 11.69
CA LEU A 75 -3.21 -10.19 10.71
C LEU A 75 -1.86 -9.84 11.33
N GLN A 76 -0.80 -10.44 10.83
CA GLN A 76 0.56 -10.19 11.27
C GLN A 76 1.34 -9.43 10.21
N LEU A 77 1.93 -8.32 10.61
CA LEU A 77 2.86 -7.53 9.83
C LEU A 77 4.26 -7.73 10.40
N ASP A 78 5.10 -8.50 9.70
CA ASP A 78 6.49 -8.73 10.12
C ASP A 78 7.35 -7.52 9.83
N LYS A 79 7.10 -6.86 8.69
CA LYS A 79 7.82 -5.64 8.33
C LYS A 79 7.06 -4.81 7.30
N PHE A 80 6.95 -3.53 7.60
CA PHE A 80 6.65 -2.50 6.62
C PHE A 80 7.80 -1.50 6.56
N LYS A 81 8.34 -1.26 5.38
CA LYS A 81 9.40 -0.27 5.11
C LYS A 81 8.97 0.59 3.93
N ALA A 82 9.20 1.90 4.02
CA ALA A 82 8.96 2.82 2.91
C ALA A 82 9.70 4.15 3.15
N HIS A 83 10.04 4.82 2.06
CA HIS A 83 10.42 6.22 2.08
C HIS A 83 9.36 7.02 1.31
N ILE A 84 8.71 7.96 1.97
CA ILE A 84 7.59 8.74 1.45
C ILE A 84 8.02 10.18 1.32
N ILE A 85 7.94 10.71 0.11
CA ILE A 85 8.14 12.13 -0.19
C ILE A 85 6.84 12.66 -0.76
N ALA A 86 6.17 13.55 -0.04
CA ALA A 86 5.01 14.27 -0.56
C ALA A 86 5.36 15.75 -0.75
N LYS A 87 4.85 16.32 -1.82
CA LYS A 87 4.91 17.73 -2.17
C LYS A 87 3.51 18.19 -2.59
N GLU A 88 3.35 19.49 -2.82
CA GLU A 88 2.06 20.12 -3.08
C GLU A 88 1.14 19.35 -4.04
N ASN A 89 1.68 18.75 -5.09
CA ASN A 89 0.88 18.10 -6.14
C ASN A 89 1.31 16.65 -6.44
N GLY A 90 2.05 16.01 -5.55
CA GLY A 90 2.49 14.64 -5.80
C GLY A 90 3.06 13.93 -4.59
N VAL A 91 3.03 12.60 -4.66
CA VAL A 91 3.60 11.71 -3.66
C VAL A 91 4.50 10.69 -4.34
N LYS A 92 5.71 10.56 -3.87
CA LYS A 92 6.64 9.51 -4.28
C LYS A 92 6.90 8.55 -3.12
N LEU A 93 6.67 7.28 -3.38
CA LEU A 93 6.94 6.17 -2.49
C LEU A 93 8.13 5.40 -3.05
N THR A 94 9.20 5.24 -2.29
CA THR A 94 10.36 4.44 -2.70
C THR A 94 10.71 3.41 -1.63
N ASP A 95 11.45 2.37 -2.03
CA ASP A 95 11.91 1.31 -1.13
C ASP A 95 10.77 0.63 -0.36
N LEU A 96 9.58 0.51 -0.97
CA LEU A 96 8.45 -0.17 -0.35
C LEU A 96 8.78 -1.65 -0.15
N LEU A 97 8.55 -2.12 1.06
CA LEU A 97 8.61 -3.52 1.43
C LEU A 97 7.50 -3.83 2.44
N ILE A 98 6.69 -4.83 2.12
CA ILE A 98 5.68 -5.40 3.02
C ILE A 98 6.04 -6.88 3.18
N GLU A 99 6.31 -7.31 4.39
CA GLU A 99 6.55 -8.71 4.76
C GLU A 99 5.47 -9.13 5.76
N LEU A 100 4.74 -10.15 5.42
CA LEU A 100 3.84 -10.92 6.27
C LEU A 100 4.47 -12.30 6.48
N PRO A 101 3.98 -13.18 7.34
CA PRO A 101 4.61 -14.47 7.64
C PRO A 101 5.00 -15.29 6.40
N ASP A 102 4.11 -15.34 5.41
CA ASP A 102 4.30 -16.12 4.18
C ASP A 102 4.21 -15.29 2.90
N SER A 103 4.10 -13.96 3.01
CA SER A 103 3.94 -13.08 1.86
C SER A 103 5.01 -11.99 1.83
N LYS A 104 5.43 -11.61 0.61
CA LYS A 104 6.41 -10.54 0.41
C LYS A 104 6.10 -9.71 -0.82
N ILE A 105 5.83 -8.43 -0.60
CA ILE A 105 5.52 -7.44 -1.63
C ILE A 105 6.56 -6.33 -1.57
N SER A 106 7.05 -5.88 -2.71
CA SER A 106 8.03 -4.79 -2.79
C SER A 106 7.81 -3.90 -4.01
N SER A 107 8.28 -2.67 -3.91
CA SER A 107 8.36 -1.73 -5.03
C SER A 107 9.62 -0.88 -4.88
N GLN A 108 10.30 -0.61 -5.99
CA GLN A 108 11.40 0.36 -5.98
C GLN A 108 10.88 1.79 -5.97
N SER A 109 9.82 2.05 -6.75
CA SER A 109 9.21 3.36 -6.82
C SER A 109 7.76 3.29 -7.29
N ILE A 110 6.90 4.05 -6.62
CA ILE A 110 5.55 4.40 -7.08
C ILE A 110 5.44 5.92 -6.95
N GLU A 111 5.04 6.58 -8.03
CA GLU A 111 4.90 8.03 -8.06
C GLU A 111 3.47 8.40 -8.42
N PHE A 112 2.87 9.26 -7.63
CA PHE A 112 1.58 9.88 -7.86
C PHE A 112 1.80 11.36 -8.17
N SER A 113 1.20 11.85 -9.23
CA SER A 113 1.27 13.25 -9.66
C SER A 113 -0.11 13.81 -9.92
N ASN A 114 -0.20 15.13 -9.95
CA ASN A 114 -1.44 15.85 -10.23
C ASN A 114 -2.58 15.55 -9.24
N LEU A 115 -2.23 15.33 -7.97
CA LEU A 115 -3.18 14.92 -6.93
C LEU A 115 -4.21 16.02 -6.59
N ASN A 116 -3.92 17.28 -6.89
CA ASN A 116 -4.83 18.41 -6.68
C ASN A 116 -5.75 18.67 -7.89
N ASP A 117 -5.55 17.93 -8.97
CA ASP A 117 -6.32 18.08 -10.20
C ASP A 117 -7.55 17.15 -10.21
N SER A 118 -8.28 17.11 -11.32
CA SER A 118 -9.37 16.15 -11.47
C SER A 118 -8.86 14.72 -11.51
N LEU A 119 -9.68 13.75 -11.12
CA LEU A 119 -9.33 12.31 -11.16
C LEU A 119 -8.77 11.86 -12.52
N GLN A 120 -9.25 12.46 -13.61
CA GLN A 120 -8.78 12.14 -14.97
C GLN A 120 -7.34 12.61 -15.25
N GLN A 121 -6.84 13.55 -14.46
CA GLN A 121 -5.50 14.13 -14.63
C GLN A 121 -4.48 13.52 -13.67
N ILE A 122 -4.91 12.73 -12.69
CA ILE A 122 -4.00 12.04 -11.78
C ILE A 122 -3.05 11.16 -12.60
N GLY A 123 -1.76 11.33 -12.35
CA GLY A 123 -0.72 10.47 -12.87
C GLY A 123 -0.30 9.45 -11.84
N ILE A 124 -0.07 8.21 -12.30
CA ILE A 124 0.53 7.14 -11.50
C ILE A 124 1.61 6.50 -12.36
N ASP A 125 2.80 6.32 -11.81
CA ASP A 125 3.89 5.59 -12.44
C ASP A 125 4.54 4.68 -11.41
N GLY A 126 4.75 3.41 -11.73
CA GLY A 126 5.39 2.53 -10.77
C GLY A 126 5.36 1.05 -11.14
N GLU A 127 6.01 0.31 -10.26
CA GLU A 127 6.06 -1.14 -10.32
C GLU A 127 5.74 -1.75 -8.96
N LEU A 128 5.16 -2.93 -8.96
CA LEU A 128 4.90 -3.73 -7.78
C LEU A 128 5.33 -5.17 -8.04
N ASN A 129 6.22 -5.68 -7.21
CA ASN A 129 6.72 -7.03 -7.29
C ASN A 129 6.24 -7.83 -6.08
N CYS A 130 5.62 -8.95 -6.33
CA CYS A 130 5.23 -9.91 -5.31
C CYS A 130 5.93 -11.24 -5.58
N ARG A 131 6.92 -11.57 -4.76
CA ARG A 131 7.64 -12.85 -4.89
C ARG A 131 6.84 -14.03 -4.40
N LYS A 132 5.94 -13.79 -3.49
CA LYS A 132 5.08 -14.79 -2.88
C LYS A 132 3.93 -14.06 -2.18
N ILE A 133 2.72 -14.50 -2.40
CA ILE A 133 1.55 -14.14 -1.60
C ILE A 133 0.84 -15.42 -1.17
N SER A 134 0.72 -15.60 0.14
CA SER A 134 -0.08 -16.64 0.75
C SER A 134 -1.47 -16.10 1.08
N PHE A 135 -2.50 -16.84 0.68
CA PHE A 135 -3.87 -16.45 1.02
C PHE A 135 -4.15 -16.59 2.51
N ASP A 136 -3.39 -17.40 3.23
CA ASP A 136 -3.51 -17.54 4.68
C ASP A 136 -3.21 -16.22 5.40
N ASP A 137 -2.19 -15.47 4.95
CA ASP A 137 -1.88 -14.14 5.48
C ASP A 137 -3.01 -13.12 5.26
N LEU A 138 -3.83 -13.34 4.23
CA LEU A 138 -4.92 -12.44 3.86
C LEU A 138 -6.27 -12.83 4.47
N THR A 139 -6.39 -14.02 5.04
CA THR A 139 -7.63 -14.52 5.64
C THR A 139 -8.23 -13.55 6.66
N PRO A 140 -7.46 -12.87 7.52
CA PRO A 140 -8.01 -11.89 8.45
C PRO A 140 -8.68 -10.68 7.78
N ILE A 141 -8.32 -10.38 6.52
CA ILE A 141 -8.90 -9.26 5.74
C ILE A 141 -10.01 -9.78 4.83
N LEU A 142 -9.77 -10.91 4.19
CA LEU A 142 -10.62 -11.54 3.17
C LEU A 142 -10.94 -12.98 3.56
N PRO A 143 -11.84 -13.22 4.53
CA PRO A 143 -12.12 -14.56 5.07
C PRO A 143 -12.63 -15.57 4.03
N GLN A 144 -13.17 -15.07 2.91
CA GLN A 144 -13.64 -15.90 1.81
C GLN A 144 -12.50 -16.48 0.95
N LEU A 145 -11.26 -16.03 1.13
CA LEU A 145 -10.12 -16.64 0.45
C LEU A 145 -9.81 -17.98 1.08
N SER A 146 -9.64 -18.98 0.23
CA SER A 146 -9.35 -20.34 0.67
C SER A 146 -7.84 -20.56 0.73
N SER A 147 -7.38 -21.17 1.81
CA SER A 147 -6.01 -21.69 1.95
C SER A 147 -5.68 -22.82 0.95
N GLN A 148 -6.67 -23.31 0.19
CA GLN A 148 -6.46 -24.30 -0.86
C GLN A 148 -5.97 -23.69 -2.18
N LEU A 149 -5.98 -22.36 -2.30
CA LEU A 149 -5.44 -21.69 -3.47
C LEU A 149 -3.90 -21.74 -3.44
N PRO A 150 -3.25 -21.95 -4.61
CA PRO A 150 -1.81 -21.91 -4.67
C PRO A 150 -1.29 -20.53 -4.29
N GLU A 151 -0.10 -20.48 -3.71
CA GLU A 151 0.60 -19.22 -3.52
C GLU A 151 0.86 -18.56 -4.87
N LEU A 152 0.70 -17.24 -4.92
CA LEU A 152 0.88 -16.49 -6.15
C LEU A 152 2.15 -15.64 -6.12
N MET A 153 2.71 -15.46 -7.29
CA MET A 153 3.72 -14.46 -7.60
C MET A 153 3.12 -13.50 -8.61
N PHE A 154 3.38 -12.21 -8.50
CA PHE A 154 3.01 -11.26 -9.53
C PHE A 154 4.01 -10.12 -9.66
N ASP A 155 4.15 -9.65 -10.89
CA ASP A 155 4.87 -8.44 -11.25
C ASP A 155 3.90 -7.54 -12.01
N ILE A 156 3.76 -6.32 -11.53
CA ILE A 156 2.93 -5.31 -12.16
C ILE A 156 3.81 -4.10 -12.42
N LYS A 157 3.79 -3.61 -13.64
CA LYS A 157 4.42 -2.36 -14.01
C LYS A 157 3.44 -1.56 -14.86
N GLY A 158 3.26 -0.30 -14.52
CA GLY A 158 2.31 0.49 -15.27
C GLY A 158 2.39 1.98 -14.98
N TYR A 159 1.75 2.71 -15.85
CA TYR A 159 1.55 4.14 -15.68
C TYR A 159 0.12 4.53 -16.03
N MET A 160 -0.33 5.60 -15.42
CA MET A 160 -1.58 6.28 -15.74
C MET A 160 -1.30 7.76 -15.87
N ASN A 161 -1.76 8.37 -16.95
CA ASN A 161 -1.67 9.81 -17.16
C ASN A 161 -2.75 10.28 -18.13
N ASN A 162 -3.33 11.45 -17.88
CA ASN A 162 -4.34 12.06 -18.74
C ASN A 162 -5.48 11.11 -19.13
N GLY A 163 -6.01 10.34 -18.19
CA GLY A 163 -7.11 9.41 -18.44
C GLY A 163 -6.73 8.18 -19.27
N ILE A 164 -5.46 7.87 -19.42
CA ILE A 164 -4.99 6.63 -20.04
C ILE A 164 -4.15 5.87 -19.02
N ALA A 165 -4.56 4.65 -18.71
CA ALA A 165 -3.77 3.70 -17.91
C ALA A 165 -3.22 2.60 -18.82
N GLN A 166 -1.94 2.28 -18.68
CA GLN A 166 -1.29 1.19 -19.38
C GLN A 166 -0.41 0.40 -18.42
N GLY A 167 -0.32 -0.91 -18.61
CA GLY A 167 0.55 -1.70 -17.78
C GLY A 167 0.71 -3.13 -18.23
N ASP A 168 1.82 -3.70 -17.77
CA ASP A 168 2.16 -5.09 -17.92
C ASP A 168 1.91 -5.79 -16.58
N ILE A 169 1.33 -6.98 -16.63
CA ILE A 169 1.11 -7.84 -15.48
C ILE A 169 1.60 -9.25 -15.79
N THR A 170 2.37 -9.81 -14.89
CA THR A 170 2.66 -11.24 -14.86
C THR A 170 2.07 -11.80 -13.58
N VAL A 171 1.32 -12.89 -13.67
CA VAL A 171 0.83 -13.66 -12.51
C VAL A 171 1.21 -15.11 -12.72
N ALA A 172 1.78 -15.73 -11.71
CA ALA A 172 2.13 -17.14 -11.73
C ALA A 172 1.84 -17.80 -10.38
N ALA A 173 1.49 -19.08 -10.41
CA ALA A 173 1.46 -19.89 -9.20
C ALA A 173 2.89 -20.30 -8.79
N SER A 174 3.16 -20.38 -7.50
CA SER A 174 4.48 -20.77 -6.97
C SER A 174 4.84 -22.23 -7.31
N ASP A 175 3.83 -23.07 -7.51
CA ASP A 175 3.96 -24.49 -7.93
C ASP A 175 4.09 -24.66 -9.45
N ASN A 176 4.17 -23.56 -10.21
CA ASN A 176 4.19 -23.53 -11.68
C ASN A 176 2.96 -24.15 -12.36
N SER A 177 1.83 -24.30 -11.67
CA SER A 177 0.60 -24.84 -12.25
C SER A 177 0.01 -23.93 -13.32
N PHE A 178 0.29 -22.62 -13.27
CA PHE A 178 -0.05 -21.68 -14.33
C PHE A 178 0.89 -20.46 -14.34
N ARG A 179 0.94 -19.79 -15.48
CA ARG A 179 1.53 -18.48 -15.67
C ARG A 179 0.72 -17.71 -16.70
N LEU A 180 0.39 -16.46 -16.38
CA LEU A 180 -0.28 -15.52 -17.24
C LEU A 180 0.59 -14.28 -17.41
N ASN A 181 0.77 -13.83 -18.63
CA ASN A 181 1.37 -12.53 -18.94
C ASN A 181 0.32 -11.70 -19.65
N GLY A 182 0.16 -10.47 -19.28
CA GLY A 182 -0.83 -9.60 -19.87
C GLY A 182 -0.30 -8.18 -20.03
N ASN A 183 -0.77 -7.54 -21.09
CA ASN A 183 -0.64 -6.11 -21.29
C ASN A 183 -2.04 -5.52 -21.36
N THR A 184 -2.27 -4.43 -20.67
CA THR A 184 -3.57 -3.77 -20.67
C THR A 184 -3.42 -2.28 -20.97
N ARG A 185 -4.41 -1.75 -21.68
CA ARG A 185 -4.61 -0.33 -21.90
C ARG A 185 -6.05 0.02 -21.60
N VAL A 186 -6.26 0.99 -20.72
CA VAL A 186 -7.59 1.47 -20.35
C VAL A 186 -7.66 2.96 -20.65
N VAL A 187 -8.62 3.36 -21.45
CA VAL A 187 -8.93 4.76 -21.73
C VAL A 187 -10.10 5.16 -20.85
N SER A 188 -10.01 6.34 -20.25
CA SER A 188 -11.01 6.90 -19.33
C SER A 188 -11.40 5.94 -18.18
N PRO A 189 -10.44 5.45 -17.37
CA PRO A 189 -10.67 4.41 -16.36
C PRO A 189 -11.73 4.78 -15.31
N TYR A 190 -12.02 6.06 -15.14
CA TYR A 190 -13.01 6.59 -14.20
C TYR A 190 -14.36 6.94 -14.84
N SER A 191 -14.54 6.62 -16.13
CA SER A 191 -15.79 6.85 -16.87
C SER A 191 -16.61 5.56 -16.99
N ASP A 192 -17.93 5.70 -17.08
CA ASP A 192 -18.79 4.58 -17.44
C ASP A 192 -18.56 4.11 -18.89
N GLU A 193 -18.03 4.99 -19.75
CA GLU A 193 -17.69 4.74 -21.15
C GLU A 193 -16.19 4.39 -21.32
N ARG A 194 -15.62 3.60 -20.39
CA ARG A 194 -14.22 3.17 -20.48
C ARG A 194 -13.99 2.18 -21.61
N GLU A 195 -12.90 2.34 -22.32
CA GLU A 195 -12.41 1.38 -23.30
C GLU A 195 -11.27 0.55 -22.68
N ILE A 196 -11.33 -0.77 -22.83
CA ILE A 196 -10.33 -1.70 -22.30
C ILE A 196 -9.79 -2.54 -23.46
N GLU A 197 -8.50 -2.44 -23.70
CA GLU A 197 -7.74 -3.34 -24.56
C GLU A 197 -6.85 -4.21 -23.67
N ALA A 198 -6.89 -5.52 -23.86
CA ALA A 198 -6.04 -6.45 -23.13
C ALA A 198 -5.53 -7.57 -24.04
N THR A 199 -4.25 -7.88 -23.93
CA THR A 199 -3.64 -9.05 -24.53
C THR A 199 -3.16 -9.96 -23.41
N ILE A 200 -3.50 -11.24 -23.47
CA ILE A 200 -3.11 -12.24 -22.48
C ILE A 200 -2.43 -13.39 -23.21
N ASP A 201 -1.21 -13.70 -22.78
CA ASP A 201 -0.41 -14.83 -23.20
C ASP A 201 -0.29 -15.83 -22.05
N THR A 202 -0.41 -17.11 -22.34
CA THR A 202 -0.37 -18.22 -21.36
C THR A 202 0.84 -19.10 -21.54
#